data_0c133bc1dacfc37c46a53bc8a0c7ba6e
#
_entry.id   0c133bc1dacfc37c46a53bc8a0c7ba6e
#
_cell.length_a   1.000
_cell.length_b   1.000
_cell.length_c   1.000
_cell.angle_alpha   90.00
_cell.angle_beta   90.00
_cell.angle_gamma   90.00
#
_symmetry.space_group_name_H-M   'P 1'
#
loop_
_entity.id
_entity.type
_entity.pdbx_description
1 polymer ?
#
loop_
_entity_poly.entity_id
_entity_poly.type
_entity_poly.pdbx_seq_one_letter_code
_entity_poly.pdbx_strand_id
1 'polypeptide(L)'
;MILAVYFSQTGQLKQIVDNFTQPLVEAGHSVECLEIKMAKPFPFPWPTDQFFDTVPDSVEVVPAALEAWETKNSHYDLVILGWQPWNLSPSIPFNSIMQDEKFKSIIKNTPVITISDCRNMWINAQEKNKKLIKAADSKLVGNIALMDMHANHISYFTILH
;
A
#
# COMPACT_ATOMS: atom_id res chain seq x y z
N MET A 1 3.37 16.92 10.48
CA MET A 1 3.67 15.48 10.64
C MET A 1 3.07 14.69 9.48
N ILE A 2 3.85 13.84 8.84
CA ILE A 2 3.45 13.00 7.71
C ILE A 2 3.43 11.54 8.16
N LEU A 3 2.42 10.76 7.75
CA LEU A 3 2.37 9.31 7.96
C LEU A 3 2.58 8.61 6.61
N ALA A 4 3.58 7.76 6.51
CA ALA A 4 3.80 6.89 5.36
C ALA A 4 3.44 5.45 5.73
N VAL A 5 2.48 4.85 5.02
CA VAL A 5 1.95 3.51 5.28
C VAL A 5 2.19 2.62 4.08
N TYR A 6 2.71 1.43 4.29
CA TYR A 6 2.97 0.49 3.20
C TYR A 6 2.99 -0.96 3.70
N PHE A 7 2.78 -1.90 2.78
CA PHE A 7 3.11 -3.31 2.93
C PHE A 7 4.17 -3.68 1.90
N SER A 8 5.26 -4.28 2.35
CA SER A 8 6.34 -4.67 1.44
C SER A 8 6.75 -6.13 1.67
N GLN A 9 6.47 -6.98 0.68
CA GLN A 9 6.79 -8.41 0.75
C GLN A 9 8.27 -8.68 0.42
N THR A 10 8.82 -7.94 -0.54
CA THR A 10 10.20 -8.12 -1.05
C THR A 10 11.15 -7.00 -0.62
N GLY A 11 10.68 -5.98 0.07
CA GLY A 11 11.43 -4.78 0.40
C GLY A 11 11.39 -3.68 -0.68
N GLN A 12 10.94 -3.97 -1.89
CA GLN A 12 10.92 -3.01 -3.01
C GLN A 12 10.04 -1.80 -2.72
N LEU A 13 8.77 -2.01 -2.35
CA LEU A 13 7.87 -0.90 -2.04
C LEU A 13 8.35 -0.09 -0.83
N LYS A 14 8.98 -0.76 0.15
CA LYS A 14 9.64 -0.06 1.25
C LYS A 14 10.70 0.91 0.75
N GLN A 15 11.61 0.48 -0.13
CA GLN A 15 12.64 1.34 -0.69
C GLN A 15 12.05 2.51 -1.48
N ILE A 16 10.97 2.29 -2.23
CA ILE A 16 10.26 3.34 -2.96
C ILE A 16 9.72 4.39 -1.99
N VAL A 17 9.04 3.97 -0.93
CA VAL A 17 8.48 4.87 0.08
C VAL A 17 9.59 5.61 0.82
N ASP A 18 10.66 4.92 1.21
CA ASP A 18 11.82 5.54 1.87
C ASP A 18 12.46 6.61 0.98
N ASN A 19 12.71 6.31 -0.29
CA ASN A 19 13.28 7.27 -1.26
C ASN A 19 12.34 8.46 -1.52
N PHE A 20 11.03 8.25 -1.49
CA PHE A 20 10.05 9.32 -1.67
C PHE A 20 9.95 10.22 -0.44
N THR A 21 10.08 9.66 0.75
CA THR A 21 9.95 10.40 2.01
C THR A 21 11.26 11.05 2.46
N GLN A 22 12.41 10.54 2.03
CA GLN A 22 13.72 11.10 2.41
C GLN A 22 13.85 12.59 2.10
N PRO A 23 13.52 13.11 0.89
CA PRO A 23 13.58 14.55 0.62
C PRO A 23 12.68 15.40 1.52
N LEU A 24 11.56 14.84 1.98
CA LEU A 24 10.66 15.52 2.92
C LEU A 24 11.31 15.66 4.30
N VAL A 25 12.00 14.61 4.75
CA VAL A 25 12.78 14.67 6.01
C VAL A 25 13.92 15.66 5.91
N GLU A 26 14.66 15.68 4.79
CA GLU A 26 15.74 16.62 4.51
C GLU A 26 15.25 18.07 4.48
N ALA A 27 14.00 18.29 4.02
CA ALA A 27 13.33 19.59 4.07
C ALA A 27 12.79 19.98 5.46
N GLY A 28 13.03 19.16 6.48
CA GLY A 28 12.64 19.44 7.88
C GLY A 28 11.25 18.93 8.28
N HIS A 29 10.57 18.15 7.43
CA HIS A 29 9.28 17.54 7.81
C HIS A 29 9.49 16.29 8.66
N SER A 30 8.65 16.11 9.66
CA SER A 30 8.61 14.86 10.44
C SER A 30 7.80 13.81 9.70
N VAL A 31 8.40 12.66 9.40
CA VAL A 31 7.76 11.52 8.76
C VAL A 31 7.77 10.33 9.71
N GLU A 32 6.62 9.72 9.88
CA GLU A 32 6.45 8.45 10.57
C GLU A 32 6.12 7.37 9.54
N CYS A 33 6.81 6.22 9.62
CA CYS A 33 6.55 5.08 8.74
C CYS A 33 5.81 3.98 9.51
N LEU A 34 4.71 3.50 8.94
CA LEU A 34 3.94 2.36 9.41
C LEU A 34 4.03 1.24 8.37
N GLU A 35 4.78 0.21 8.67
CA GLU A 35 4.79 -1.02 7.88
C GLU A 35 3.63 -1.93 8.30
N ILE A 36 2.77 -2.25 7.35
CA ILE A 36 1.64 -3.16 7.55
C ILE A 36 2.19 -4.58 7.70
N LYS A 37 1.74 -5.30 8.74
CA LYS A 37 2.05 -6.71 8.94
C LYS A 37 0.76 -7.52 9.06
N MET A 38 0.77 -8.68 8.42
CA MET A 38 -0.38 -9.59 8.45
C MET A 38 -0.24 -10.58 9.61
N ALA A 39 -1.31 -10.82 10.36
CA ALA A 39 -1.34 -11.84 11.42
C ALA A 39 -1.00 -13.24 10.88
N LYS A 40 -1.33 -13.52 9.62
CA LYS A 40 -0.88 -14.68 8.86
C LYS A 40 -0.11 -14.18 7.65
N PRO A 41 1.24 -14.23 7.64
CA PRO A 41 2.04 -13.77 6.51
C PRO A 41 1.71 -14.51 5.22
N PHE A 42 1.72 -13.78 4.11
CA PHE A 42 1.65 -14.40 2.79
C PHE A 42 3.00 -15.02 2.44
N PRO A 43 3.03 -16.25 1.90
CA PRO A 43 4.29 -16.88 1.54
C PRO A 43 4.96 -16.15 0.38
N PHE A 44 6.28 -16.18 0.37
CA PHE A 44 7.06 -15.70 -0.76
C PHE A 44 8.31 -16.59 -0.93
N PRO A 45 8.60 -17.12 -2.13
CA PRO A 45 7.75 -17.06 -3.33
C PRO A 45 6.40 -17.74 -3.12
N TRP A 46 5.38 -17.29 -3.86
CA TRP A 46 4.04 -17.85 -3.74
C TRP A 46 3.96 -19.29 -4.29
N PRO A 47 3.50 -20.26 -3.50
CA PRO A 47 3.01 -21.53 -4.06
C PRO A 47 1.82 -21.28 -5.00
N THR A 48 1.77 -22.00 -6.11
CA THR A 48 0.77 -21.76 -7.17
C THR A 48 -0.67 -21.88 -6.66
N ASP A 49 -0.93 -22.89 -5.83
CA ASP A 49 -2.24 -23.13 -5.18
C ASP A 49 -2.64 -21.96 -4.29
N GLN A 50 -1.77 -21.54 -3.39
CA GLN A 50 -2.04 -20.42 -2.48
C GLN A 50 -2.18 -19.08 -3.21
N PHE A 51 -1.46 -18.90 -4.33
CA PHE A 51 -1.67 -17.72 -5.18
C PHE A 51 -3.11 -17.67 -5.70
N PHE A 52 -3.60 -18.77 -6.26
CA PHE A 52 -4.96 -18.81 -6.80
C PHE A 52 -6.03 -18.73 -5.71
N ASP A 53 -5.79 -19.27 -4.52
CA ASP A 53 -6.71 -19.16 -3.38
C ASP A 53 -6.92 -17.72 -2.91
N THR A 54 -5.93 -16.83 -3.10
CA THR A 54 -6.04 -15.41 -2.71
C THR A 54 -6.72 -14.53 -3.76
N VAL A 55 -6.95 -15.04 -4.98
CA VAL A 55 -7.54 -14.25 -6.07
C VAL A 55 -8.96 -13.77 -5.72
N PRO A 56 -9.90 -14.60 -5.24
CA PRO A 56 -11.24 -14.15 -4.90
C PRO A 56 -11.22 -13.03 -3.85
N ASP A 57 -10.52 -13.22 -2.73
CA ASP A 57 -10.43 -12.25 -1.65
C ASP A 57 -9.81 -10.92 -2.10
N SER A 58 -8.80 -10.98 -2.96
CA SER A 58 -8.19 -9.78 -3.54
C SER A 58 -9.17 -9.02 -4.44
N VAL A 59 -9.88 -9.72 -5.32
CA VAL A 59 -10.85 -9.12 -6.27
C VAL A 59 -12.05 -8.53 -5.54
N GLU A 60 -12.55 -9.22 -4.53
CA GLU A 60 -13.70 -8.78 -3.72
C GLU A 60 -13.33 -7.77 -2.62
N VAL A 61 -12.04 -7.43 -2.51
CA VAL A 61 -11.53 -6.47 -1.51
C VAL A 61 -11.81 -6.94 -0.06
N VAL A 62 -11.71 -8.25 0.16
CA VAL A 62 -11.92 -8.85 1.49
C VAL A 62 -10.72 -8.56 2.38
N PRO A 63 -10.92 -7.97 3.58
CA PRO A 63 -9.82 -7.72 4.49
C PRO A 63 -9.41 -9.01 5.22
N ALA A 64 -8.13 -9.10 5.58
CA ALA A 64 -7.58 -10.15 6.42
C ALA A 64 -7.03 -9.57 7.73
N ALA A 65 -6.81 -10.42 8.73
CA ALA A 65 -6.35 -9.98 10.04
C ALA A 65 -4.95 -9.37 9.98
N LEU A 66 -4.80 -8.18 10.56
CA LEU A 66 -3.52 -7.50 10.74
C LEU A 66 -2.87 -7.89 12.07
N GLU A 67 -1.54 -7.84 12.14
CA GLU A 67 -0.87 -7.77 13.44
C GLU A 67 -1.23 -6.47 14.15
N ALA A 68 -1.03 -6.44 15.47
CA ALA A 68 -1.20 -5.21 16.24
C ALA A 68 -0.25 -4.12 15.72
N TRP A 69 -0.80 -2.95 15.49
CA TRP A 69 -0.05 -1.80 15.00
C TRP A 69 -0.41 -0.53 15.80
N GLU A 70 0.52 0.39 15.87
CA GLU A 70 0.37 1.65 16.58
C GLU A 70 1.00 2.79 15.77
N THR A 71 0.48 3.99 15.95
CA THR A 71 1.07 5.22 15.46
C THR A 71 1.37 6.15 16.63
N LYS A 72 2.38 7.02 16.49
CA LYS A 72 2.78 7.97 17.51
C LYS A 72 1.75 9.08 17.71
N ASN A 73 0.98 9.37 16.66
CA ASN A 73 0.00 10.44 16.65
C ASN A 73 -1.37 9.92 16.24
N SER A 74 -2.41 10.60 16.68
CA SER A 74 -3.80 10.31 16.32
C SER A 74 -4.27 11.06 15.07
N HIS A 75 -3.46 11.98 14.55
CA HIS A 75 -3.77 12.79 13.37
C HIS A 75 -2.49 13.23 12.67
N TYR A 76 -2.57 13.40 11.34
CA TYR A 76 -1.47 13.80 10.46
C TYR A 76 -1.93 14.86 9.46
N ASP A 77 -0.97 15.66 8.98
CA ASP A 77 -1.22 16.71 7.98
C ASP A 77 -1.28 16.14 6.55
N LEU A 78 -0.63 15.00 6.35
CA LEU A 78 -0.57 14.27 5.08
C LEU A 78 -0.37 12.78 5.34
N VAL A 79 -1.03 11.94 4.56
CA VAL A 79 -0.80 10.50 4.53
C VAL A 79 -0.29 10.07 3.16
N ILE A 80 0.78 9.30 3.15
CA ILE A 80 1.35 8.68 1.96
C ILE A 80 1.04 7.18 2.03
N LEU A 81 0.30 6.67 1.06
CA LEU A 81 -0.09 5.28 0.98
C LEU A 81 0.69 4.56 -0.13
N GLY A 82 1.67 3.76 0.26
CA GLY A 82 2.37 2.84 -0.63
C GLY A 82 1.56 1.56 -0.83
N TRP A 83 1.29 1.17 -2.07
CA TRP A 83 0.46 0.02 -2.37
C TRP A 83 0.87 -0.71 -3.66
N GLN A 84 0.44 -1.94 -3.79
CA GLN A 84 0.66 -2.78 -4.97
C GLN A 84 -0.67 -3.35 -5.46
N PRO A 85 -0.88 -3.44 -6.79
CA PRO A 85 -2.03 -4.16 -7.34
C PRO A 85 -1.80 -5.67 -7.27
N TRP A 86 -2.78 -6.39 -6.73
CA TRP A 86 -2.90 -7.83 -6.80
C TRP A 86 -4.19 -8.17 -7.53
N ASN A 87 -4.12 -8.96 -8.61
CA ASN A 87 -5.30 -9.41 -9.36
C ASN A 87 -6.29 -8.26 -9.72
N LEU A 88 -5.76 -7.16 -10.28
CA LEU A 88 -6.52 -5.96 -10.68
C LEU A 88 -7.22 -5.23 -9.52
N SER A 89 -6.80 -5.51 -8.30
CA SER A 89 -7.30 -4.90 -7.07
C SER A 89 -6.14 -4.42 -6.21
N PRO A 90 -6.35 -3.55 -5.23
CA PRO A 90 -5.34 -3.30 -4.21
C PRO A 90 -4.99 -4.59 -3.48
N SER A 91 -3.74 -4.74 -3.06
CA SER A 91 -3.30 -5.91 -2.31
C SER A 91 -4.12 -6.13 -1.03
N ILE A 92 -4.28 -7.38 -0.61
CA ILE A 92 -5.05 -7.72 0.61
C ILE A 92 -4.52 -6.96 1.85
N PRO A 93 -3.20 -6.85 2.11
CA PRO A 93 -2.71 -6.05 3.23
C PRO A 93 -3.15 -4.58 3.17
N PHE A 94 -3.09 -3.97 1.98
CA PHE A 94 -3.57 -2.61 1.79
C PHE A 94 -5.08 -2.48 2.01
N ASN A 95 -5.87 -3.40 1.47
CA ASN A 95 -7.31 -3.45 1.71
C ASN A 95 -7.63 -3.57 3.20
N SER A 96 -6.86 -4.37 3.93
CA SER A 96 -7.08 -4.63 5.35
C SER A 96 -6.86 -3.38 6.19
N ILE A 97 -5.76 -2.66 5.99
CA ILE A 97 -5.50 -1.41 6.74
C ILE A 97 -6.51 -0.32 6.37
N MET A 98 -6.91 -0.20 5.10
CA MET A 98 -7.88 0.80 4.66
C MET A 98 -9.30 0.55 5.18
N GLN A 99 -9.61 -0.67 5.63
CA GLN A 99 -10.89 -1.03 6.23
C GLN A 99 -10.84 -1.12 7.76
N ASP A 100 -9.66 -0.96 8.37
CA ASP A 100 -9.50 -0.89 9.82
C ASP A 100 -10.08 0.42 10.38
N GLU A 101 -10.99 0.32 11.35
CA GLU A 101 -11.70 1.48 11.89
C GLU A 101 -10.79 2.46 12.64
N LYS A 102 -9.75 1.95 13.33
CA LYS A 102 -8.73 2.77 13.97
C LYS A 102 -7.95 3.58 12.93
N PHE A 103 -7.55 2.92 11.84
CA PHE A 103 -6.84 3.59 10.75
C PHE A 103 -7.71 4.65 10.06
N LYS A 104 -8.96 4.34 9.76
CA LYS A 104 -9.92 5.32 9.20
C LYS A 104 -10.04 6.54 10.08
N SER A 105 -10.11 6.36 11.41
CA SER A 105 -10.20 7.50 12.34
C SER A 105 -8.97 8.41 12.31
N ILE A 106 -7.77 7.82 12.10
CA ILE A 106 -6.49 8.55 12.04
C ILE A 106 -6.40 9.38 10.75
N ILE A 107 -6.84 8.82 9.61
CA ILE A 107 -6.71 9.48 8.30
C ILE A 107 -7.91 10.35 7.93
N LYS A 108 -8.96 10.35 8.75
CA LYS A 108 -10.17 11.13 8.51
C LYS A 108 -9.84 12.63 8.31
N ASN A 109 -10.42 13.22 7.26
CA ASN A 109 -10.20 14.61 6.83
C ASN A 109 -8.73 14.94 6.48
N THR A 110 -7.87 13.94 6.32
CA THR A 110 -6.47 14.12 5.97
C THR A 110 -6.26 13.98 4.48
N PRO A 111 -5.46 14.83 3.82
CA PRO A 111 -5.07 14.65 2.43
C PRO A 111 -4.21 13.40 2.27
N VAL A 112 -4.44 12.66 1.18
CA VAL A 112 -3.76 11.39 0.89
C VAL A 112 -3.07 11.46 -0.46
N ILE A 113 -1.81 11.00 -0.51
CA ILE A 113 -1.09 10.70 -1.75
C ILE A 113 -0.93 9.19 -1.83
N THR A 114 -1.19 8.60 -2.98
CA THR A 114 -0.93 7.18 -3.23
C THR A 114 0.32 7.00 -4.09
N ILE A 115 1.16 6.02 -3.74
CA ILE A 115 2.32 5.59 -4.51
C ILE A 115 2.13 4.11 -4.83
N SER A 116 2.03 3.77 -6.10
CA SER A 116 1.95 2.38 -6.53
C SER A 116 3.23 1.92 -7.19
N ASP A 117 3.64 0.71 -6.85
CA ASP A 117 4.64 -0.07 -7.55
C ASP A 117 3.92 -1.16 -8.36
N CYS A 118 3.98 -1.08 -9.68
CA CYS A 118 3.18 -1.92 -10.56
C CYS A 118 3.88 -2.16 -11.91
N ARG A 119 3.44 -3.19 -12.62
CA ARG A 119 3.89 -3.45 -13.98
C ARG A 119 2.95 -2.81 -15.00
N ASN A 120 1.71 -3.20 -15.00
CA ASN A 120 0.62 -2.61 -15.79
C ASN A 120 -0.73 -2.97 -15.11
N MET A 121 -1.86 -2.58 -15.71
CA MET A 121 -3.22 -2.89 -15.21
C MET A 121 -3.52 -2.42 -13.78
N TRP A 122 -2.89 -1.34 -13.32
CA TRP A 122 -3.09 -0.76 -11.98
C TRP A 122 -4.32 0.17 -11.90
N ILE A 123 -4.85 0.64 -13.03
CA ILE A 123 -5.91 1.68 -13.09
C ILE A 123 -7.18 1.21 -12.38
N ASN A 124 -7.63 -0.02 -12.63
CA ASN A 124 -8.83 -0.56 -11.96
C ASN A 124 -8.63 -0.67 -10.44
N ALA A 125 -7.45 -1.08 -10.00
CA ALA A 125 -7.10 -1.12 -8.59
C ALA A 125 -7.09 0.28 -7.97
N GLN A 126 -6.61 1.30 -8.69
CA GLN A 126 -6.64 2.69 -8.24
C GLN A 126 -8.06 3.23 -8.09
N GLU A 127 -9.00 2.84 -8.96
CA GLU A 127 -10.40 3.22 -8.78
C GLU A 127 -11.03 2.60 -7.52
N LYS A 128 -10.62 1.39 -7.15
CA LYS A 128 -10.98 0.79 -5.86
C LYS A 128 -10.35 1.53 -4.68
N ASN A 129 -9.06 1.92 -4.79
CA ASN A 129 -8.38 2.74 -3.77
C ASN A 129 -9.11 4.07 -3.53
N LYS A 130 -9.54 4.75 -4.59
CA LYS A 130 -10.31 5.99 -4.45
C LYS A 130 -11.58 5.79 -3.62
N LYS A 131 -12.26 4.65 -3.81
CA LYS A 131 -13.47 4.31 -3.02
C LYS A 131 -13.11 4.07 -1.55
N LEU A 132 -12.03 3.33 -1.27
CA LEU A 132 -11.56 3.07 0.10
C LEU A 132 -11.15 4.36 0.80
N ILE A 133 -10.39 5.24 0.13
CA ILE A 133 -9.98 6.55 0.67
C ILE A 133 -11.20 7.42 0.97
N LYS A 134 -12.17 7.45 0.06
CA LYS A 134 -13.42 8.18 0.26
C LYS A 134 -14.25 7.61 1.42
N ALA A 135 -14.29 6.28 1.56
CA ALA A 135 -14.99 5.61 2.67
C ALA A 135 -14.35 5.89 4.05
N ALA A 136 -13.08 6.30 4.07
CA ALA A 136 -12.38 6.75 5.27
C ALA A 136 -12.53 8.28 5.51
N ASP A 137 -13.44 8.96 4.81
CA ASP A 137 -13.61 10.42 4.85
C ASP A 137 -12.30 11.19 4.57
N SER A 138 -11.44 10.63 3.73
CA SER A 138 -10.17 11.24 3.32
C SER A 138 -10.24 11.74 1.88
N LYS A 139 -9.29 12.59 1.50
CA LYS A 139 -9.22 13.18 0.16
C LYS A 139 -7.94 12.77 -0.56
N LEU A 140 -8.07 12.04 -1.67
CA LEU A 140 -6.94 11.79 -2.56
C LEU A 140 -6.53 13.11 -3.25
N VAL A 141 -5.29 13.56 -3.00
CA VAL A 141 -4.74 14.81 -3.55
C VAL A 141 -3.61 14.56 -4.56
N GLY A 142 -3.08 13.35 -4.62
CA GLY A 142 -2.03 12.98 -5.57
C GLY A 142 -1.95 11.47 -5.77
N ASN A 143 -1.49 11.06 -6.95
CA ASN A 143 -1.22 9.67 -7.28
C ASN A 143 0.06 9.58 -8.10
N ILE A 144 0.95 8.69 -7.69
CA ILE A 144 2.20 8.38 -8.39
C ILE A 144 2.15 6.88 -8.71
N ALA A 145 2.31 6.54 -9.97
CA ALA A 145 2.42 5.15 -10.42
C ALA A 145 3.82 4.93 -10.99
N LEU A 146 4.59 4.10 -10.32
CA LEU A 146 5.88 3.63 -10.80
C LEU A 146 5.65 2.32 -11.55
N MET A 147 5.96 2.33 -12.82
CA MET A 147 5.75 1.17 -13.70
C MET A 147 7.10 0.57 -14.11
N ASP A 148 7.25 -0.73 -13.85
CA ASP A 148 8.38 -1.48 -14.40
C ASP A 148 8.23 -1.60 -15.92
N MET A 149 9.15 -0.98 -16.65
CA MET A 149 9.17 -0.94 -18.11
C MET A 149 10.04 -2.04 -18.73
N HIS A 150 10.64 -2.92 -17.92
CA HIS A 150 11.44 -4.03 -18.44
C HIS A 150 10.58 -5.05 -19.21
N ALA A 151 11.19 -5.69 -20.21
CA ALA A 151 10.54 -6.81 -20.89
C ALA A 151 10.16 -7.92 -19.92
N ASN A 152 9.03 -8.59 -20.14
CA ASN A 152 8.43 -9.55 -19.20
C ASN A 152 9.40 -10.61 -18.63
N HIS A 153 10.33 -11.10 -19.46
CA HIS A 153 11.32 -12.09 -19.05
C HIS A 153 12.45 -11.51 -18.16
N ILE A 154 12.76 -10.22 -18.29
CA ILE A 154 13.76 -9.53 -17.45
C ILE A 154 13.13 -9.10 -16.12
N SER A 155 11.93 -8.57 -16.18
CA SER A 155 11.22 -8.11 -14.99
C SER A 155 10.87 -9.27 -14.02
N TYR A 156 10.75 -10.50 -14.52
CA TYR A 156 10.63 -11.67 -13.66
C TYR A 156 11.88 -11.92 -12.80
N PHE A 157 13.06 -11.63 -13.34
CA PHE A 157 14.32 -11.71 -12.58
C PHE A 157 14.58 -10.53 -11.66
N THR A 158 14.11 -9.33 -12.00
CA THR A 158 14.27 -8.13 -11.14
C THR A 158 13.37 -8.13 -9.91
N ILE A 159 12.27 -8.88 -9.94
CA ILE A 159 11.38 -9.06 -8.77
C ILE A 159 11.97 -10.06 -7.75
N LEU A 160 12.93 -10.90 -8.17
CA LEU A 160 13.54 -11.93 -7.34
C LEU A 160 14.84 -11.48 -6.64
N HIS A 161 15.30 -10.28 -6.86
CA HIS A 161 16.42 -9.61 -6.24
C HIS A 161 15.96 -8.37 -5.50
#